data_f1c01e28f4f37b2498705f809bf5128e
#
_entry.id   f1c01e28f4f37b2498705f809bf5128e
#
_cell.length_a   1.000
_cell.length_b   1.000
_cell.length_c   1.000
_cell.angle_alpha   90.00
_cell.angle_beta   90.00
_cell.angle_gamma   90.00
#
_symmetry.space_group_name_H-M   'P 1'
#
loop_
_entity.id
_entity.type
_entity.pdbx_description
1 polymer ?
#
loop_
_entity_poly.entity_id
_entity_poly.type
_entity_poly.pdbx_seq_one_letter_code
_entity_poly.pdbx_strand_id
1 'polypeptide(L)'
;MVFASEIKALLQHPAVPHTIDKHGIAQILLLGPGRSAGCGVFQTIKEVKRAHCGYATETGISLAPYWKLQAKPHTDNMEQTIEQVRELVKDAATRQMVSDVPIGTFLSGGLDSSLLSSLANQVLKKRGEVLHTFSVDYKDNDRYFQKSHFQPNSDPDYIRAMMDYLQCQHHWTVLDTPQLAAALIPAMQARDLPGMVDVDSSLYLFCGAIKEQVTVALSGECADELFGGYPWYRDPNIRERDGFPWAQSTDYRMQFLREEFAEQIDGAAFVSQAYQETIQQADTLQSDNHRTALALPKRSPYSSGLSGLTASA
;
A
#
# COMPACT_ATOMS: atom_id res chain seq x y z
N MET A 1 -23.71 -11.20 -16.76
CA MET A 1 -22.55 -10.69 -16.03
C MET A 1 -23.02 -10.07 -14.73
N VAL A 2 -22.26 -10.24 -13.64
CA VAL A 2 -22.50 -9.61 -12.33
C VAL A 2 -21.26 -8.83 -11.95
N PHE A 3 -21.41 -7.67 -11.33
CA PHE A 3 -20.30 -6.85 -10.83
C PHE A 3 -20.61 -6.29 -9.44
N ALA A 4 -19.60 -6.11 -8.63
CA ALA A 4 -19.69 -5.51 -7.30
C ALA A 4 -18.35 -4.90 -6.88
N SER A 5 -18.37 -4.07 -5.87
CA SER A 5 -17.16 -3.49 -5.26
C SER A 5 -16.37 -4.49 -4.41
N GLU A 6 -17.05 -5.54 -3.93
CA GLU A 6 -16.50 -6.54 -3.02
C GLU A 6 -16.79 -7.96 -3.52
N ILE A 7 -15.85 -8.87 -3.30
CA ILE A 7 -15.98 -10.28 -3.73
C ILE A 7 -17.14 -10.97 -3.01
N LYS A 8 -17.31 -10.71 -1.70
CA LYS A 8 -18.38 -11.31 -0.92
C LYS A 8 -19.78 -11.03 -1.49
N ALA A 9 -19.98 -9.87 -2.09
CA ALA A 9 -21.23 -9.53 -2.74
C ALA A 9 -21.45 -10.37 -4.01
N LEU A 10 -20.40 -10.62 -4.81
CA LEU A 10 -20.47 -11.52 -5.97
C LEU A 10 -20.78 -12.96 -5.58
N LEU A 11 -20.18 -13.42 -4.49
CA LEU A 11 -20.39 -14.79 -3.97
C LEU A 11 -21.82 -15.04 -3.46
N GLN A 12 -22.63 -14.01 -3.21
CA GLN A 12 -24.05 -14.19 -2.89
C GLN A 12 -24.90 -14.55 -4.11
N HIS A 13 -24.38 -14.35 -5.33
CA HIS A 13 -25.13 -14.67 -6.53
C HIS A 13 -25.04 -16.17 -6.83
N PRO A 14 -26.18 -16.90 -7.02
CA PRO A 14 -26.18 -18.37 -7.11
C PRO A 14 -25.41 -18.93 -8.31
N ALA A 15 -25.18 -18.15 -9.35
CA ALA A 15 -24.40 -18.57 -10.52
C ALA A 15 -22.90 -18.30 -10.38
N VAL A 16 -22.43 -17.74 -9.26
CA VAL A 16 -21.00 -17.50 -9.01
C VAL A 16 -20.44 -18.63 -8.14
N PRO A 17 -19.56 -19.48 -8.65
CA PRO A 17 -18.98 -20.56 -7.87
C PRO A 17 -17.99 -20.02 -6.82
N HIS A 18 -18.01 -20.64 -5.62
CA HIS A 18 -17.09 -20.31 -4.53
C HIS A 18 -15.75 -21.05 -4.63
N THR A 19 -15.38 -21.51 -5.82
CA THR A 19 -14.20 -22.33 -6.04
C THR A 19 -12.95 -21.47 -6.19
N ILE A 20 -11.91 -21.79 -5.43
CA ILE A 20 -10.55 -21.28 -5.61
C ILE A 20 -9.72 -22.44 -6.20
N ASP A 21 -9.08 -22.19 -7.32
CA ASP A 21 -8.19 -23.17 -7.97
C ASP A 21 -6.74 -23.01 -7.49
N LYS A 22 -5.85 -23.84 -8.00
CA LYS A 22 -4.42 -23.78 -7.65
C LYS A 22 -3.79 -22.43 -7.96
N HIS A 23 -4.23 -21.74 -9.02
CA HIS A 23 -3.73 -20.42 -9.36
C HIS A 23 -4.15 -19.39 -8.30
N GLY A 24 -5.42 -19.39 -7.89
CA GLY A 24 -5.93 -18.53 -6.83
C GLY A 24 -5.22 -18.75 -5.48
N ILE A 25 -4.94 -20.01 -5.12
CA ILE A 25 -4.18 -20.36 -3.93
C ILE A 25 -2.74 -19.82 -4.02
N ALA A 26 -2.08 -20.01 -5.17
CA ALA A 26 -0.74 -19.48 -5.40
C ALA A 26 -0.68 -17.94 -5.32
N GLN A 27 -1.70 -17.24 -5.82
CA GLN A 27 -1.82 -15.78 -5.68
C GLN A 27 -1.82 -15.34 -4.21
N ILE A 28 -2.56 -16.04 -3.35
CA ILE A 28 -2.66 -15.69 -1.92
C ILE A 28 -1.37 -16.02 -1.17
N LEU A 29 -0.84 -17.23 -1.39
CA LEU A 29 0.23 -17.76 -0.53
C LEU A 29 1.63 -17.39 -1.01
N LEU A 30 1.85 -17.27 -2.32
CA LEU A 30 3.21 -17.15 -2.85
C LEU A 30 3.60 -15.71 -3.19
N LEU A 31 2.67 -14.85 -3.61
CA LEU A 31 2.98 -13.46 -3.95
C LEU A 31 2.98 -12.52 -2.73
N GLY A 32 2.55 -12.97 -1.57
CA GLY A 32 2.45 -12.13 -0.38
C GLY A 32 1.19 -11.26 -0.37
N PRO A 33 1.27 -10.01 0.11
CA PRO A 33 0.08 -9.15 0.24
C PRO A 33 -0.48 -8.67 -1.10
N GLY A 34 0.34 -8.69 -2.16
CA GLY A 34 -0.05 -8.30 -3.51
C GLY A 34 -0.64 -9.46 -4.31
N ARG A 35 -1.33 -9.14 -5.38
CA ARG A 35 -1.86 -10.09 -6.38
C ARG A 35 -1.57 -9.59 -7.79
N SER A 36 -1.52 -10.51 -8.73
CA SER A 36 -1.42 -10.16 -10.15
C SER A 36 -2.62 -9.30 -10.59
N ALA A 37 -2.36 -8.28 -11.38
CA ALA A 37 -3.40 -7.36 -11.85
C ALA A 37 -4.51 -8.10 -12.62
N GLY A 38 -5.75 -7.87 -12.22
CA GLY A 38 -6.93 -8.51 -12.82
C GLY A 38 -7.31 -9.85 -12.20
N CYS A 39 -6.57 -10.34 -11.19
CA CYS A 39 -6.88 -11.60 -10.49
C CYS A 39 -7.88 -11.39 -9.37
N GLY A 40 -9.04 -12.05 -9.44
CA GLY A 40 -10.06 -12.07 -8.38
C GLY A 40 -9.94 -13.27 -7.43
N VAL A 41 -8.89 -14.09 -7.57
CA VAL A 41 -8.60 -15.29 -6.76
C VAL A 41 -9.58 -16.44 -6.98
N PHE A 42 -10.87 -16.18 -6.90
CA PHE A 42 -11.91 -17.18 -7.25
C PHE A 42 -11.95 -17.43 -8.75
N GLN A 43 -12.17 -18.67 -9.15
CA GLN A 43 -12.01 -19.16 -10.52
C GLN A 43 -12.73 -18.31 -11.60
N THR A 44 -13.92 -17.79 -11.28
CA THR A 44 -14.71 -17.00 -12.25
C THR A 44 -14.71 -15.51 -11.98
N ILE A 45 -14.10 -15.06 -10.89
CA ILE A 45 -14.05 -13.66 -10.50
C ILE A 45 -12.79 -13.01 -11.08
N LYS A 46 -12.98 -11.86 -11.71
CA LYS A 46 -11.88 -11.05 -12.24
C LYS A 46 -11.96 -9.65 -11.65
N GLU A 47 -10.80 -9.07 -11.40
CA GLU A 47 -10.68 -7.66 -10.99
C GLU A 47 -10.58 -6.77 -12.23
N VAL A 48 -11.24 -5.62 -12.22
CA VAL A 48 -10.95 -4.57 -13.20
C VAL A 48 -9.55 -4.03 -12.91
N LYS A 49 -8.67 -4.10 -13.90
CA LYS A 49 -7.28 -3.64 -13.72
C LYS A 49 -7.23 -2.19 -13.25
N ARG A 50 -6.26 -1.86 -12.43
CA ARG A 50 -6.02 -0.49 -11.94
C ARG A 50 -5.90 0.47 -13.11
N ALA A 51 -6.38 1.70 -12.92
CA ALA A 51 -6.39 2.75 -13.95
C ALA A 51 -7.11 2.35 -15.26
N HIS A 52 -8.05 1.40 -15.22
CA HIS A 52 -8.89 1.04 -16.34
C HIS A 52 -10.35 1.39 -16.06
N CYS A 53 -11.03 1.79 -17.11
CA CYS A 53 -12.49 1.93 -17.12
C CYS A 53 -13.03 1.33 -18.41
N GLY A 54 -14.35 1.18 -18.49
CA GLY A 54 -14.95 0.65 -19.71
C GLY A 54 -16.45 0.45 -19.62
N TYR A 55 -16.94 -0.27 -20.60
CA TYR A 55 -18.37 -0.52 -20.77
C TYR A 55 -18.66 -2.00 -20.81
N ALA A 56 -19.76 -2.38 -20.19
CA ALA A 56 -20.35 -3.70 -20.33
C ALA A 56 -21.64 -3.59 -21.13
N THR A 57 -21.74 -4.36 -22.19
CA THR A 57 -22.89 -4.40 -23.09
C THR A 57 -23.37 -5.84 -23.27
N GLU A 58 -24.45 -6.07 -23.99
CA GLU A 58 -24.94 -7.40 -24.33
C GLU A 58 -23.91 -8.18 -25.16
N THR A 59 -23.06 -7.49 -25.93
CA THR A 59 -22.04 -8.09 -26.81
C THR A 59 -20.72 -8.35 -26.09
N GLY A 60 -20.51 -7.86 -24.87
CA GLY A 60 -19.29 -8.12 -24.10
C GLY A 60 -18.82 -6.94 -23.25
N ILE A 61 -17.58 -7.08 -22.78
CA ILE A 61 -16.90 -6.08 -21.95
C ILE A 61 -15.74 -5.47 -22.73
N SER A 62 -15.69 -4.14 -22.76
CA SER A 62 -14.56 -3.38 -23.32
C SER A 62 -13.92 -2.57 -22.21
N LEU A 63 -12.63 -2.79 -21.94
CA LEU A 63 -11.85 -2.07 -20.93
C LEU A 63 -10.67 -1.37 -21.61
N ALA A 64 -10.39 -0.15 -21.21
CA ALA A 64 -9.25 0.64 -21.65
C ALA A 64 -8.58 1.36 -20.47
N PRO A 65 -7.25 1.54 -20.49
CA PRO A 65 -6.58 2.34 -19.48
C PRO A 65 -6.93 3.82 -19.69
N TYR A 66 -7.36 4.50 -18.62
CA TYR A 66 -7.53 5.95 -18.61
C TYR A 66 -6.28 6.67 -18.08
N TRP A 67 -5.37 5.94 -17.45
CA TRP A 67 -4.11 6.44 -16.97
C TRP A 67 -3.03 5.36 -17.04
N LYS A 68 -1.80 5.76 -17.36
CA LYS A 68 -0.61 4.92 -17.34
C LYS A 68 0.57 5.73 -16.84
N LEU A 69 1.35 5.15 -15.92
CA LEU A 69 2.62 5.73 -15.51
C LEU A 69 3.59 5.72 -16.69
N GLN A 70 4.19 6.87 -16.98
CA GLN A 70 5.14 7.04 -18.07
C GLN A 70 6.51 7.45 -17.54
N ALA A 71 7.54 6.76 -17.95
CA ALA A 71 8.90 7.18 -17.73
C ALA A 71 9.26 8.32 -18.69
N LYS A 72 9.79 9.42 -18.17
CA LYS A 72 10.21 10.57 -18.95
C LYS A 72 11.64 10.98 -18.58
N PRO A 73 12.44 11.51 -19.51
CA PRO A 73 13.72 12.12 -19.17
C PRO A 73 13.53 13.22 -18.13
N HIS A 74 14.38 13.21 -17.11
CA HIS A 74 14.40 14.26 -16.10
C HIS A 74 15.49 15.26 -16.45
N THR A 75 15.09 16.50 -16.73
CA THR A 75 15.98 17.57 -17.21
C THR A 75 16.19 18.68 -16.19
N ASP A 76 15.39 18.68 -15.11
CA ASP A 76 15.45 19.71 -14.10
C ASP A 76 16.66 19.52 -13.18
N ASN A 77 17.20 20.62 -12.69
CA ASN A 77 18.19 20.57 -11.63
C ASN A 77 17.54 20.26 -10.26
N MET A 78 18.36 20.06 -9.23
CA MET A 78 17.87 19.67 -7.90
C MET A 78 16.89 20.70 -7.32
N GLU A 79 17.16 21.99 -7.43
CA GLU A 79 16.31 23.05 -6.89
C GLU A 79 14.94 23.07 -7.57
N GLN A 80 14.91 22.98 -8.89
CA GLN A 80 13.69 22.90 -9.69
C GLN A 80 12.90 21.63 -9.35
N THR A 81 13.58 20.50 -9.17
CA THR A 81 12.95 19.23 -8.79
C THR A 81 12.28 19.33 -7.42
N ILE A 82 12.97 19.88 -6.42
CA ILE A 82 12.43 20.07 -5.07
C ILE A 82 11.18 20.96 -5.11
N GLU A 83 11.23 22.06 -5.87
CA GLU A 83 10.09 22.97 -5.95
C GLU A 83 8.90 22.32 -6.66
N GLN A 84 9.11 21.62 -7.77
CA GLN A 84 8.05 20.90 -8.46
C GLN A 84 7.42 19.80 -7.59
N VAL A 85 8.23 19.01 -6.90
CA VAL A 85 7.73 17.96 -5.99
C VAL A 85 6.92 18.60 -4.87
N ARG A 86 7.39 19.70 -4.27
CA ARG A 86 6.67 20.45 -3.24
C ARG A 86 5.28 20.88 -3.70
N GLU A 87 5.20 21.51 -4.87
CA GLU A 87 3.93 21.99 -5.40
C GLU A 87 2.99 20.85 -5.80
N LEU A 88 3.50 19.76 -6.37
CA LEU A 88 2.70 18.58 -6.72
C LEU A 88 2.14 17.89 -5.49
N VAL A 89 2.94 17.69 -4.44
CA VAL A 89 2.47 17.06 -3.19
C VAL A 89 1.44 17.95 -2.50
N LYS A 90 1.67 19.25 -2.44
CA LYS A 90 0.74 20.22 -1.87
C LYS A 90 -0.58 20.27 -2.64
N ASP A 91 -0.54 20.30 -3.97
CA ASP A 91 -1.72 20.29 -4.83
C ASP A 91 -2.51 18.98 -4.63
N ALA A 92 -1.84 17.83 -4.68
CA ALA A 92 -2.47 16.53 -4.49
C ALA A 92 -3.16 16.41 -3.12
N ALA A 93 -2.47 16.78 -2.04
CA ALA A 93 -3.06 16.77 -0.69
C ALA A 93 -4.25 17.73 -0.57
N THR A 94 -4.12 18.94 -1.11
CA THR A 94 -5.18 19.97 -1.04
C THR A 94 -6.44 19.54 -1.80
N ARG A 95 -6.28 18.94 -2.97
CA ARG A 95 -7.43 18.41 -3.76
C ARG A 95 -8.19 17.31 -3.04
N GLN A 96 -7.49 16.47 -2.28
CA GLN A 96 -8.12 15.41 -1.49
C GLN A 96 -8.85 15.92 -0.25
N MET A 97 -8.68 17.21 0.11
CA MET A 97 -9.43 17.86 1.17
C MET A 97 -10.82 18.39 0.73
N VAL A 98 -11.21 18.15 -0.52
CA VAL A 98 -12.57 18.46 -0.99
C VAL A 98 -13.52 17.34 -0.56
N SER A 99 -14.41 17.64 0.38
CA SER A 99 -15.33 16.65 0.97
C SER A 99 -16.54 17.33 1.55
N ASP A 100 -17.68 16.64 1.48
CA ASP A 100 -18.95 17.03 2.10
C ASP A 100 -19.14 16.43 3.51
N VAL A 101 -18.12 15.71 3.98
CA VAL A 101 -18.13 15.02 5.28
C VAL A 101 -16.85 15.34 6.07
N PRO A 102 -16.85 15.18 7.40
CA PRO A 102 -15.66 15.40 8.22
C PRO A 102 -14.46 14.57 7.75
N ILE A 103 -13.32 15.22 7.65
CA ILE A 103 -12.05 14.61 7.26
C ILE A 103 -11.07 14.63 8.44
N GLY A 104 -10.34 13.54 8.62
CA GLY A 104 -9.18 13.45 9.50
C GLY A 104 -7.95 12.92 8.78
N THR A 105 -6.85 12.76 9.50
CA THR A 105 -5.61 12.19 8.97
C THR A 105 -5.04 11.12 9.90
N PHE A 106 -4.40 10.10 9.34
CA PHE A 106 -3.53 9.22 10.10
C PHE A 106 -2.25 9.97 10.46
N LEU A 107 -1.79 9.81 11.69
CA LEU A 107 -0.58 10.44 12.21
C LEU A 107 0.30 9.41 12.90
N SER A 108 1.33 8.94 12.21
CA SER A 108 2.31 7.99 12.76
C SER A 108 3.56 8.66 13.33
N GLY A 109 3.68 9.98 13.19
CA GLY A 109 4.91 10.71 13.52
C GLY A 109 6.01 10.59 12.47
N GLY A 110 5.85 9.75 11.45
CA GLY A 110 6.72 9.67 10.29
C GLY A 110 6.59 10.89 9.36
N LEU A 111 7.53 11.04 8.43
CA LEU A 111 7.61 12.20 7.54
C LEU A 111 6.32 12.40 6.72
N ASP A 112 5.82 11.35 6.10
CA ASP A 112 4.70 11.40 5.16
C ASP A 112 3.39 11.78 5.85
N SER A 113 3.08 11.10 6.96
CA SER A 113 1.89 11.39 7.76
C SER A 113 1.93 12.78 8.38
N SER A 114 3.11 13.23 8.81
CA SER A 114 3.32 14.57 9.38
C SER A 114 3.14 15.67 8.34
N LEU A 115 3.71 15.48 7.13
CA LEU A 115 3.54 16.41 6.01
C LEU A 115 2.08 16.50 5.59
N LEU A 116 1.43 15.36 5.38
CA LEU A 116 0.01 15.31 4.98
C LEU A 116 -0.89 15.96 6.02
N SER A 117 -0.70 15.66 7.31
CA SER A 117 -1.45 16.27 8.41
C SER A 117 -1.21 17.78 8.50
N SER A 118 0.01 18.24 8.23
CA SER A 118 0.34 19.68 8.21
C SER A 118 -0.39 20.41 7.08
N LEU A 119 -0.42 19.83 5.88
CA LEU A 119 -1.14 20.40 4.74
C LEU A 119 -2.66 20.39 4.98
N ALA A 120 -3.21 19.29 5.50
CA ALA A 120 -4.62 19.20 5.86
C ALA A 120 -5.01 20.25 6.92
N ASN A 121 -4.19 20.41 7.95
CA ASN A 121 -4.40 21.40 9.00
C ASN A 121 -4.43 22.84 8.47
N GLN A 122 -3.56 23.16 7.52
CA GLN A 122 -3.57 24.48 6.87
C GLN A 122 -4.88 24.76 6.11
N VAL A 123 -5.43 23.73 5.44
CA VAL A 123 -6.70 23.86 4.72
C VAL A 123 -7.87 24.01 5.69
N LEU A 124 -7.94 23.18 6.73
CA LEU A 124 -9.03 23.22 7.72
C LEU A 124 -9.01 24.50 8.54
N LYS A 125 -7.85 24.98 8.97
CA LYS A 125 -7.72 26.28 9.69
C LYS A 125 -8.26 27.46 8.88
N LYS A 126 -8.09 27.47 7.56
CA LYS A 126 -8.68 28.51 6.69
C LYS A 126 -10.21 28.48 6.66
N ARG A 127 -10.79 27.30 6.96
CA ARG A 127 -12.25 27.11 7.07
C ARG A 127 -12.77 27.32 8.47
N GLY A 128 -11.91 27.59 9.45
CA GLY A 128 -12.27 27.66 10.86
C GLY A 128 -12.53 26.30 11.52
N GLU A 129 -12.03 25.23 10.91
CA GLU A 129 -12.21 23.86 11.36
C GLU A 129 -10.97 23.34 12.07
N VAL A 130 -11.14 22.37 12.99
CA VAL A 130 -10.05 21.69 13.71
C VAL A 130 -9.75 20.37 13.04
N LEU A 131 -8.46 20.08 12.82
CA LEU A 131 -8.03 18.79 12.28
C LEU A 131 -8.18 17.68 13.33
N HIS A 132 -8.82 16.58 12.97
CA HIS A 132 -8.80 15.32 13.69
C HIS A 132 -7.64 14.46 13.20
N THR A 133 -6.77 14.01 14.10
CA THR A 133 -5.67 13.10 13.78
C THR A 133 -5.81 11.80 14.57
N PHE A 134 -5.37 10.69 13.97
CA PHE A 134 -5.57 9.36 14.53
C PHE A 134 -4.26 8.58 14.54
N SER A 135 -3.98 7.92 15.67
CA SER A 135 -2.84 7.00 15.82
C SER A 135 -3.27 5.72 16.49
N VAL A 136 -2.63 4.63 16.10
CA VAL A 136 -2.76 3.33 16.77
C VAL A 136 -1.50 3.07 17.58
N ASP A 137 -1.67 2.49 18.76
CA ASP A 137 -0.59 1.98 19.61
C ASP A 137 -1.01 0.66 20.23
N TYR A 138 -0.06 -0.04 20.81
CA TYR A 138 -0.29 -1.36 21.40
C TYR A 138 -0.02 -1.31 22.89
N LYS A 139 -0.83 -2.04 23.63
CA LYS A 139 -0.69 -2.13 25.10
C LYS A 139 0.71 -2.63 25.47
N ASP A 140 1.36 -1.92 26.41
CA ASP A 140 2.72 -2.20 26.88
C ASP A 140 3.79 -2.11 25.75
N ASN A 141 3.54 -1.37 24.67
CA ASN A 141 4.47 -1.21 23.55
C ASN A 141 5.80 -0.61 24.02
N ASP A 142 5.78 0.35 24.91
CA ASP A 142 6.96 0.97 25.53
C ASP A 142 7.88 -0.05 26.22
N ARG A 143 7.31 -1.12 26.77
CA ARG A 143 8.04 -2.21 27.43
C ARG A 143 8.60 -3.25 26.46
N TYR A 144 7.87 -3.55 25.37
CA TYR A 144 8.19 -4.66 24.49
C TYR A 144 8.77 -4.22 23.15
N PHE A 145 8.75 -2.93 22.84
CA PHE A 145 9.28 -2.40 21.59
C PHE A 145 10.77 -2.77 21.42
N GLN A 146 11.08 -3.38 20.30
CA GLN A 146 12.44 -3.66 19.88
C GLN A 146 12.73 -2.94 18.58
N LYS A 147 13.77 -2.13 18.58
CA LYS A 147 14.22 -1.43 17.37
C LYS A 147 14.54 -2.43 16.27
N SER A 148 14.04 -2.16 15.09
CA SER A 148 14.31 -2.93 13.88
C SER A 148 14.88 -2.05 12.78
N HIS A 149 15.31 -2.66 11.67
CA HIS A 149 15.75 -1.90 10.50
C HIS A 149 14.59 -1.11 9.86
N PHE A 150 13.35 -1.59 9.97
CA PHE A 150 12.16 -0.91 9.50
C PHE A 150 11.64 0.16 10.45
N GLN A 151 11.79 -0.05 11.75
CA GLN A 151 11.30 0.84 12.79
C GLN A 151 12.42 1.10 13.82
N PRO A 152 13.33 2.04 13.53
CA PRO A 152 14.48 2.32 14.38
C PRO A 152 14.12 3.08 15.67
N ASN A 153 12.97 3.75 15.70
CA ASN A 153 12.50 4.56 16.82
C ASN A 153 11.04 4.24 17.16
N SER A 154 10.66 4.55 18.39
CA SER A 154 9.26 4.52 18.83
C SER A 154 8.52 5.76 18.35
N ASP A 155 7.30 5.58 17.83
CA ASP A 155 6.52 6.65 17.20
C ASP A 155 5.88 7.67 18.18
N PRO A 156 5.49 7.33 19.43
CA PRO A 156 4.72 8.21 20.31
C PRO A 156 5.33 9.59 20.57
N ASP A 157 6.65 9.71 20.63
CA ASP A 157 7.30 10.99 20.91
C ASP A 157 7.19 11.94 19.69
N TYR A 158 7.32 11.40 18.48
CA TYR A 158 7.13 12.17 17.25
C TYR A 158 5.66 12.56 17.06
N ILE A 159 4.73 11.67 17.43
CA ILE A 159 3.29 11.95 17.38
C ILE A 159 2.97 13.11 18.33
N ARG A 160 3.45 13.10 19.57
CA ARG A 160 3.25 14.19 20.55
C ARG A 160 3.80 15.52 20.03
N ALA A 161 5.01 15.52 19.48
CA ALA A 161 5.61 16.72 18.90
C ALA A 161 4.74 17.28 17.76
N MET A 162 4.17 16.40 16.93
CA MET A 162 3.27 16.83 15.86
C MET A 162 1.93 17.32 16.39
N MET A 163 1.36 16.70 17.42
CA MET A 163 0.14 17.19 18.07
C MET A 163 0.32 18.62 18.58
N ASP A 164 1.44 18.88 19.26
CA ASP A 164 1.78 20.20 19.79
C ASP A 164 1.98 21.24 18.66
N TYR A 165 2.60 20.84 17.57
CA TYR A 165 2.80 21.71 16.40
C TYR A 165 1.48 22.01 15.68
N LEU A 166 0.67 20.99 15.44
CA LEU A 166 -0.58 21.10 14.68
C LEU A 166 -1.70 21.77 15.47
N GLN A 167 -1.69 21.68 16.81
CA GLN A 167 -2.80 22.06 17.69
C GLN A 167 -4.11 21.39 17.23
N CYS A 168 -4.04 20.08 16.96
CA CYS A 168 -5.12 19.26 16.45
C CYS A 168 -5.87 18.53 17.56
N GLN A 169 -7.04 17.98 17.24
CA GLN A 169 -7.74 17.03 18.10
C GLN A 169 -7.24 15.62 17.77
N HIS A 170 -6.41 15.07 18.66
CA HIS A 170 -5.79 13.77 18.46
C HIS A 170 -6.56 12.65 19.15
N HIS A 171 -6.68 11.51 18.48
CA HIS A 171 -7.36 10.31 18.97
C HIS A 171 -6.40 9.12 18.96
N TRP A 172 -6.12 8.60 20.17
CA TRP A 172 -5.35 7.39 20.35
C TRP A 172 -6.25 6.16 20.38
N THR A 173 -5.89 5.15 19.60
CA THR A 173 -6.47 3.80 19.65
C THR A 173 -5.41 2.86 20.19
N VAL A 174 -5.58 2.39 21.43
CA VAL A 174 -4.65 1.45 22.06
C VAL A 174 -5.26 0.05 21.99
N LEU A 175 -4.58 -0.87 21.34
CA LEU A 175 -5.04 -2.24 21.11
C LEU A 175 -4.26 -3.23 21.95
N ASP A 176 -4.93 -4.29 22.42
CA ASP A 176 -4.27 -5.40 23.10
C ASP A 176 -4.29 -6.69 22.24
N THR A 177 -3.47 -7.67 22.61
CA THR A 177 -3.36 -8.94 21.91
C THR A 177 -4.68 -9.71 21.80
N PRO A 178 -5.53 -9.80 22.85
CA PRO A 178 -6.84 -10.42 22.74
C PRO A 178 -7.76 -9.77 21.70
N GLN A 179 -7.78 -8.44 21.63
CA GLN A 179 -8.56 -7.70 20.62
C GLN A 179 -8.06 -7.99 19.21
N LEU A 180 -6.73 -7.98 19.00
CA LEU A 180 -6.14 -8.31 17.72
C LEU A 180 -6.45 -9.73 17.29
N ALA A 181 -6.33 -10.69 18.19
CA ALA A 181 -6.66 -12.08 17.91
C ALA A 181 -8.15 -12.26 17.55
N ALA A 182 -9.05 -11.60 18.28
CA ALA A 182 -10.48 -11.65 17.98
C ALA A 182 -10.82 -10.98 16.64
N ALA A 183 -10.04 -10.01 16.19
CA ALA A 183 -10.25 -9.29 14.94
C ALA A 183 -9.73 -10.01 13.69
N LEU A 184 -8.97 -11.11 13.80
CA LEU A 184 -8.37 -11.84 12.66
C LEU A 184 -9.42 -12.25 11.61
N ILE A 185 -10.47 -12.93 12.03
CA ILE A 185 -11.52 -13.39 11.13
C ILE A 185 -12.39 -12.22 10.61
N PRO A 186 -12.87 -11.30 11.44
CA PRO A 186 -13.57 -10.11 10.97
C PRO A 186 -12.77 -9.27 9.96
N ALA A 187 -11.47 -9.08 10.18
CA ALA A 187 -10.61 -8.34 9.26
C ALA A 187 -10.48 -9.05 7.90
N MET A 188 -10.26 -10.37 7.91
CA MET A 188 -10.24 -11.19 6.70
C MET A 188 -11.57 -11.10 5.95
N GLN A 189 -12.69 -11.21 6.65
CA GLN A 189 -14.03 -11.09 6.05
C GLN A 189 -14.29 -9.70 5.49
N ALA A 190 -13.80 -8.64 6.15
CA ALA A 190 -13.91 -7.28 5.65
C ALA A 190 -13.16 -7.09 4.32
N ARG A 191 -12.04 -7.77 4.13
CA ARG A 191 -11.21 -7.73 2.91
C ARG A 191 -11.57 -8.77 1.86
N ASP A 192 -12.47 -9.69 2.16
CA ASP A 192 -12.86 -10.84 1.34
C ASP A 192 -11.78 -11.94 1.18
N LEU A 193 -10.53 -11.66 1.51
CA LEU A 193 -9.39 -12.54 1.30
C LEU A 193 -8.40 -12.41 2.45
N PRO A 194 -7.62 -13.47 2.75
CA PRO A 194 -6.47 -13.37 3.63
C PRO A 194 -5.46 -12.31 3.14
N GLY A 195 -4.91 -11.56 4.05
CA GLY A 195 -3.91 -10.53 3.80
C GLY A 195 -2.76 -10.58 4.80
N MET A 196 -2.34 -9.44 5.33
CA MET A 196 -1.31 -9.33 6.36
C MET A 196 -1.98 -9.38 7.73
N VAL A 197 -1.97 -10.55 8.35
CA VAL A 197 -2.75 -10.91 9.55
C VAL A 197 -2.61 -9.90 10.70
N ASP A 198 -1.40 -9.51 11.03
CA ASP A 198 -1.08 -8.57 12.09
C ASP A 198 -1.51 -7.14 11.76
N VAL A 199 -1.23 -6.70 10.53
CA VAL A 199 -1.59 -5.37 10.04
C VAL A 199 -3.10 -5.24 9.84
N ASP A 200 -3.74 -6.24 9.23
CA ASP A 200 -5.16 -6.17 8.88
C ASP A 200 -6.07 -6.13 10.09
N SER A 201 -5.75 -6.91 11.14
CA SER A 201 -6.51 -6.92 12.39
C SER A 201 -6.44 -5.56 13.09
N SER A 202 -5.26 -5.00 13.16
CA SER A 202 -4.98 -3.69 13.72
C SER A 202 -5.71 -2.58 12.94
N LEU A 203 -5.57 -2.58 11.61
CA LEU A 203 -6.22 -1.62 10.73
C LEU A 203 -7.74 -1.69 10.81
N TYR A 204 -8.31 -2.90 10.88
CA TYR A 204 -9.75 -3.11 11.03
C TYR A 204 -10.30 -2.43 12.29
N LEU A 205 -9.67 -2.67 13.43
CA LEU A 205 -10.06 -2.06 14.70
C LEU A 205 -9.83 -0.55 14.70
N PHE A 206 -8.71 -0.10 14.17
CA PHE A 206 -8.38 1.30 14.04
C PHE A 206 -9.37 2.07 13.16
N CYS A 207 -9.72 1.52 11.99
CA CYS A 207 -10.75 2.11 11.13
C CYS A 207 -12.12 2.16 11.81
N GLY A 208 -12.45 1.18 12.65
CA GLY A 208 -13.66 1.21 13.48
C GLY A 208 -13.70 2.42 14.40
N ALA A 209 -12.60 2.69 15.11
CA ALA A 209 -12.48 3.85 16.01
C ALA A 209 -12.51 5.19 15.24
N ILE A 210 -11.86 5.26 14.08
CA ILE A 210 -11.87 6.46 13.22
C ILE A 210 -13.28 6.81 12.76
N LYS A 211 -14.06 5.81 12.37
CA LYS A 211 -15.42 5.97 11.86
C LYS A 211 -16.37 6.64 12.88
N GLU A 212 -16.07 6.55 14.15
CA GLU A 212 -16.85 7.22 15.20
C GLU A 212 -16.66 8.75 15.20
N GLN A 213 -15.58 9.25 14.62
CA GLN A 213 -15.18 10.65 14.63
C GLN A 213 -15.29 11.32 13.26
N VAL A 214 -14.84 10.64 12.20
CA VAL A 214 -14.81 11.18 10.84
C VAL A 214 -15.27 10.13 9.83
N THR A 215 -15.71 10.57 8.68
CA THR A 215 -16.10 9.66 7.59
C THR A 215 -14.95 9.35 6.65
N VAL A 216 -14.03 10.30 6.48
CA VAL A 216 -12.86 10.17 5.60
C VAL A 216 -11.61 10.42 6.41
N ALA A 217 -10.61 9.56 6.26
CA ALA A 217 -9.28 9.76 6.81
C ALA A 217 -8.24 9.66 5.70
N LEU A 218 -7.38 10.68 5.60
CA LEU A 218 -6.26 10.69 4.67
C LEU A 218 -5.08 9.95 5.29
N SER A 219 -4.41 9.15 4.49
CA SER A 219 -3.23 8.36 4.85
C SER A 219 -2.02 8.78 4.03
N GLY A 220 -0.83 8.70 4.62
CA GLY A 220 0.46 8.84 3.93
C GLY A 220 0.89 7.58 3.16
N GLU A 221 0.06 6.55 3.10
CA GLU A 221 0.33 5.35 2.33
C GLU A 221 0.70 5.66 0.87
N CYS A 222 1.52 4.80 0.27
CA CYS A 222 2.10 4.95 -1.08
C CYS A 222 3.21 6.01 -1.20
N ALA A 223 3.56 6.76 -0.16
CA ALA A 223 4.68 7.70 -0.23
C ALA A 223 6.03 6.96 -0.36
N ASP A 224 6.19 5.85 0.34
CA ASP A 224 7.39 5.01 0.24
C ASP A 224 7.58 4.41 -1.15
N GLU A 225 6.49 4.05 -1.84
CA GLU A 225 6.52 3.59 -3.23
C GLU A 225 6.90 4.71 -4.18
N LEU A 226 6.40 5.93 -3.97
CA LEU A 226 6.66 7.08 -4.83
C LEU A 226 8.06 7.63 -4.65
N PHE A 227 8.56 7.68 -3.42
CA PHE A 227 9.81 8.36 -3.08
C PHE A 227 10.95 7.40 -2.69
N GLY A 228 10.73 6.08 -2.76
CA GLY A 228 11.75 5.08 -2.47
C GLY A 228 12.10 5.02 -0.98
N GLY A 229 11.13 5.15 -0.09
CA GLY A 229 11.30 5.17 1.36
C GLY A 229 11.69 3.81 1.96
N TYR A 230 11.20 2.70 1.40
CA TYR A 230 11.47 1.37 1.93
C TYR A 230 12.95 0.99 1.89
N PRO A 231 13.43 0.21 2.88
CA PRO A 231 14.83 -0.23 2.95
C PRO A 231 15.34 -0.95 1.71
N TRP A 232 14.50 -1.73 1.04
CA TRP A 232 14.90 -2.46 -0.17
C TRP A 232 15.23 -1.58 -1.38
N TYR A 233 14.80 -0.33 -1.42
CA TYR A 233 15.26 0.62 -2.44
C TYR A 233 16.74 1.01 -2.26
N ARG A 234 17.28 0.84 -1.04
CA ARG A 234 18.64 1.24 -0.67
C ARG A 234 19.59 0.07 -0.47
N ASP A 235 19.08 -1.12 -0.12
CA ASP A 235 19.89 -2.33 0.08
C ASP A 235 20.27 -2.96 -1.27
N PRO A 236 21.57 -2.92 -1.67
CA PRO A 236 22.02 -3.50 -2.93
C PRO A 236 21.73 -5.01 -3.04
N ASN A 237 21.80 -5.73 -1.91
CA ASN A 237 21.56 -7.18 -1.89
C ASN A 237 20.12 -7.55 -2.25
N ILE A 238 19.18 -6.67 -1.93
CA ILE A 238 17.76 -6.87 -2.29
C ILE A 238 17.50 -6.28 -3.67
N ARG A 239 17.99 -5.06 -3.92
CA ARG A 239 17.75 -4.33 -5.16
C ARG A 239 18.29 -5.05 -6.41
N GLU A 240 19.39 -5.79 -6.26
CA GLU A 240 20.05 -6.50 -7.37
C GLU A 240 19.50 -7.90 -7.62
N ARG A 241 18.65 -8.42 -6.75
CA ARG A 241 17.97 -9.71 -6.95
C ARG A 241 16.82 -9.60 -7.94
N ASP A 242 16.63 -10.65 -8.73
CA ASP A 242 15.42 -10.80 -9.51
C ASP A 242 14.27 -11.27 -8.62
N GLY A 243 13.10 -10.68 -8.80
CA GLY A 243 11.90 -11.04 -8.05
C GLY A 243 11.36 -9.90 -7.17
N PHE A 244 10.18 -10.11 -6.63
CA PHE A 244 9.58 -9.16 -5.68
C PHE A 244 10.35 -9.16 -4.36
N PRO A 245 10.73 -8.00 -3.81
CA PRO A 245 11.51 -7.93 -2.58
C PRO A 245 10.79 -8.52 -1.37
N TRP A 246 9.47 -8.48 -1.37
CA TRP A 246 8.62 -9.05 -0.31
C TRP A 246 8.28 -10.54 -0.51
N ALA A 247 8.64 -11.15 -1.65
CA ALA A 247 8.33 -12.54 -1.98
C ALA A 247 9.61 -13.38 -2.24
N GLN A 248 10.68 -13.12 -1.50
CA GLN A 248 11.98 -13.81 -1.65
C GLN A 248 12.02 -15.21 -1.03
N SER A 249 11.05 -15.58 -0.21
CA SER A 249 11.02 -16.83 0.54
C SER A 249 9.98 -17.82 -0.03
N THR A 250 9.95 -18.03 -1.36
CA THR A 250 8.98 -18.90 -2.02
C THR A 250 9.04 -20.32 -1.49
N ASP A 251 10.24 -20.90 -1.35
CA ASP A 251 10.43 -22.28 -0.85
C ASP A 251 9.88 -22.43 0.58
N TYR A 252 10.08 -21.43 1.45
CA TYR A 252 9.51 -21.44 2.79
C TYR A 252 7.98 -21.40 2.74
N ARG A 253 7.39 -20.62 1.87
CA ARG A 253 5.94 -20.54 1.72
C ARG A 253 5.32 -21.81 1.14
N MET A 254 6.03 -22.48 0.24
CA MET A 254 5.61 -23.76 -0.32
C MET A 254 5.42 -24.85 0.75
N GLN A 255 6.15 -24.79 1.86
CA GLN A 255 6.03 -25.74 2.97
C GLN A 255 4.68 -25.71 3.69
N PHE A 256 3.91 -24.61 3.54
CA PHE A 256 2.56 -24.50 4.11
C PHE A 256 1.47 -25.07 3.20
N LEU A 257 1.81 -25.46 1.98
CA LEU A 257 0.90 -26.14 1.08
C LEU A 257 0.85 -27.63 1.41
N ARG A 258 -0.33 -28.22 1.26
CA ARG A 258 -0.44 -29.69 1.25
C ARG A 258 0.34 -30.24 0.07
N GLU A 259 0.95 -31.41 0.24
CA GLU A 259 1.78 -32.07 -0.76
C GLU A 259 1.08 -32.17 -2.12
N GLU A 260 -0.19 -32.56 -2.12
CA GLU A 260 -1.03 -32.64 -3.33
C GLU A 260 -1.13 -31.33 -4.13
N PHE A 261 -1.08 -30.19 -3.44
CA PHE A 261 -1.06 -28.87 -4.06
C PHE A 261 0.36 -28.42 -4.44
N ALA A 262 1.33 -28.71 -3.60
CA ALA A 262 2.72 -28.38 -3.85
C ALA A 262 3.25 -29.06 -5.13
N GLU A 263 2.87 -30.32 -5.37
CA GLU A 263 3.20 -31.04 -6.61
C GLU A 263 2.58 -30.45 -7.88
N GLN A 264 1.47 -29.75 -7.77
CA GLN A 264 0.76 -29.15 -8.88
C GLN A 264 1.19 -27.71 -9.20
N ILE A 265 2.01 -27.10 -8.35
CA ILE A 265 2.41 -25.69 -8.43
C ILE A 265 3.93 -25.62 -8.41
N ASP A 266 4.54 -25.25 -9.50
CA ASP A 266 5.92 -24.78 -9.48
C ASP A 266 5.95 -23.36 -8.89
N GLY A 267 6.13 -23.25 -7.59
CA GLY A 267 6.07 -21.99 -6.85
C GLY A 267 7.11 -20.98 -7.32
N ALA A 268 8.33 -21.43 -7.62
CA ALA A 268 9.39 -20.57 -8.10
C ALA A 268 9.08 -20.02 -9.50
N ALA A 269 8.64 -20.86 -10.41
CA ALA A 269 8.22 -20.45 -11.74
C ALA A 269 7.01 -19.50 -11.70
N PHE A 270 6.03 -19.78 -10.81
CA PHE A 270 4.85 -18.93 -10.64
C PHE A 270 5.22 -17.51 -10.19
N VAL A 271 6.05 -17.37 -9.15
CA VAL A 271 6.49 -16.06 -8.64
C VAL A 271 7.34 -15.32 -9.65
N SER A 272 8.26 -16.05 -10.34
CA SER A 272 9.10 -15.50 -11.40
C SER A 272 8.27 -14.98 -12.58
N GLN A 273 7.28 -15.75 -13.03
CA GLN A 273 6.38 -15.33 -14.12
C GLN A 273 5.57 -14.09 -13.71
N ALA A 274 4.98 -14.06 -12.52
CA ALA A 274 4.22 -12.91 -12.03
C ALA A 274 5.10 -11.64 -11.96
N TYR A 275 6.36 -11.80 -11.54
CA TYR A 275 7.34 -10.72 -11.56
C TYR A 275 7.64 -10.23 -12.97
N GLN A 276 7.93 -11.13 -13.90
CA GLN A 276 8.21 -10.78 -15.31
C GLN A 276 7.02 -10.07 -15.98
N GLU A 277 5.80 -10.55 -15.77
CA GLU A 277 4.58 -9.91 -16.26
C GLU A 277 4.41 -8.49 -15.69
N THR A 278 4.78 -8.29 -14.43
CA THR A 278 4.72 -6.97 -13.78
C THR A 278 5.72 -6.00 -14.38
N ILE A 279 6.98 -6.40 -14.56
CA ILE A 279 8.01 -5.53 -15.13
C ILE A 279 7.81 -5.24 -16.62
N GLN A 280 7.19 -6.15 -17.38
CA GLN A 280 6.85 -5.94 -18.79
C GLN A 280 5.75 -4.88 -18.98
N GLN A 281 4.87 -4.70 -17.99
CA GLN A 281 3.83 -3.67 -18.03
C GLN A 281 4.36 -2.28 -17.70
N ALA A 282 5.57 -2.21 -17.17
CA ALA A 282 6.18 -0.96 -16.79
C ALA A 282 6.76 -0.24 -18.02
N ASP A 283 6.56 1.06 -18.05
CA ASP A 283 7.21 1.91 -19.04
C ASP A 283 8.66 2.16 -18.62
N THR A 284 9.61 2.01 -19.54
CA THR A 284 11.03 2.20 -19.27
C THR A 284 11.62 3.24 -20.21
N LEU A 285 12.61 4.00 -19.78
CA LEU A 285 13.44 4.79 -20.68
C LEU A 285 14.28 3.84 -21.52
N GLN A 286 14.33 4.05 -22.82
CA GLN A 286 14.99 3.16 -23.80
C GLN A 286 16.49 2.90 -23.54
N SER A 287 17.13 3.72 -22.71
CA SER A 287 18.56 3.62 -22.38
C SER A 287 18.88 2.71 -21.20
N ASP A 288 17.88 2.32 -20.39
CA ASP A 288 18.09 1.51 -19.19
C ASP A 288 17.43 0.15 -19.35
N ASN A 289 18.26 -0.89 -19.34
CA ASN A 289 17.84 -2.28 -19.41
C ASN A 289 16.64 -2.58 -18.50
N HIS A 290 15.53 -2.91 -19.07
CA HIS A 290 14.33 -3.69 -18.68
C HIS A 290 13.94 -3.89 -17.19
N ARG A 291 14.48 -3.15 -16.21
CA ARG A 291 14.34 -3.49 -14.79
C ARG A 291 13.83 -2.37 -13.90
N THR A 292 13.23 -1.36 -14.47
CA THR A 292 12.93 -0.12 -13.77
C THR A 292 11.48 0.30 -13.92
N ALA A 293 10.55 -0.34 -13.25
CA ALA A 293 9.32 0.36 -12.85
C ALA A 293 8.36 -0.60 -12.12
N LEU A 294 7.86 -0.20 -10.98
CA LEU A 294 6.85 -0.86 -10.15
C LEU A 294 7.30 -2.06 -9.32
N ALA A 295 8.31 -2.79 -9.74
CA ALA A 295 9.02 -3.74 -8.91
C ALA A 295 10.46 -3.25 -8.83
N LEU A 296 10.80 -2.44 -7.86
CA LEU A 296 12.15 -1.95 -7.56
C LEU A 296 13.03 -1.67 -8.78
N PRO A 297 13.28 -0.44 -9.11
CA PRO A 297 14.27 -0.13 -10.11
C PRO A 297 15.63 -0.70 -9.67
N LYS A 298 16.26 -1.53 -10.47
CA LYS A 298 17.67 -1.86 -10.30
C LYS A 298 18.57 -0.62 -10.37
N ARG A 299 18.08 0.49 -10.94
CA ARG A 299 18.65 1.83 -10.87
C ARG A 299 17.52 2.85 -11.05
N SER A 300 17.11 3.51 -9.99
CA SER A 300 16.41 4.78 -10.13
C SER A 300 17.39 5.80 -10.70
N PRO A 301 17.05 6.57 -11.74
CA PRO A 301 17.85 7.73 -12.12
C PRO A 301 18.03 8.74 -10.96
N TYR A 302 17.20 8.61 -9.91
CA TYR A 302 17.28 9.40 -8.68
C TYR A 302 18.22 8.82 -7.61
N SER A 303 18.65 7.55 -7.71
CA SER A 303 19.56 6.95 -6.71
C SER A 303 21.00 7.46 -6.83
N SER A 304 21.41 8.00 -7.99
CA SER A 304 22.73 8.60 -8.17
C SER A 304 22.82 10.04 -7.66
N GLY A 305 21.70 10.74 -7.47
CA GLY A 305 21.66 12.10 -6.93
C GLY A 305 21.50 12.17 -5.41
N LEU A 306 20.93 11.13 -4.79
CA LEU A 306 20.67 11.10 -3.33
C LEU A 306 21.82 10.54 -2.50
N SER A 307 22.78 9.84 -3.11
CA SER A 307 23.98 9.38 -2.40
C SER A 307 24.92 10.51 -1.97
N GLY A 308 24.73 11.73 -2.44
CA GLY A 308 25.47 12.92 -2.02
C GLY A 308 24.86 13.70 -0.85
N LEU A 309 23.65 13.37 -0.42
CA LEU A 309 22.92 14.13 0.63
C LEU A 309 22.98 13.49 2.03
N THR A 310 23.60 12.32 2.20
CA THR A 310 23.70 11.65 3.50
C THR A 310 25.04 11.86 4.22
N ALA A 311 25.89 12.80 3.75
CA ALA A 311 27.22 13.01 4.32
C ALA A 311 27.41 14.39 4.98
N SER A 312 26.35 15.06 5.45
CA SER A 312 26.56 16.23 6.35
C SER A 312 25.21 16.67 6.96
N ALA A 313 24.82 16.06 8.05
CA ALA A 313 24.13 16.69 9.20
C ALA A 313 24.07 15.67 10.34
#